data_3275df9609b6cccc1d4ebda24f4e52b7
#
_entry.id   3275df9609b6cccc1d4ebda24f4e52b7
#
_cell.length_a   1.000
_cell.length_b   1.000
_cell.length_c   1.000
_cell.angle_alpha   90.00
_cell.angle_beta   90.00
_cell.angle_gamma   90.00
#
_symmetry.space_group_name_H-M   'P 1'
#
loop_
_entity.id
_entity.type
_entity.pdbx_description
1 polymer ?
#
loop_
_entity_poly.entity_id
_entity_poly.type
_entity_poly.pdbx_seq_one_letter_code
_entity_poly.pdbx_strand_id
1 'polypeptide(L)'
;MANNKPYKLLDTQLTERLLNAIRLGSYIEHACYYAGINASTFRMWRKKATEGIEPYKSFWVEVTKAESEAIVRRLGRIEKAGQDGNWQADAWVLERKYPDKFGRRDRLELSGDPNAPIEIELNWADGAKLDRENEIVIQKNEEEE
;
A
#
# COMPACT_ATOMS: atom_id res chain seq x y z
N MET A 1 -30.70 -22.16 23.89
CA MET A 1 -29.36 -22.71 24.16
C MET A 1 -28.35 -21.73 23.52
N ALA A 2 -27.60 -21.00 24.33
CA ALA A 2 -26.60 -20.07 23.84
C ALA A 2 -25.50 -20.85 23.12
N ASN A 3 -25.30 -20.54 21.86
CA ASN A 3 -24.27 -21.15 21.00
C ASN A 3 -22.88 -20.65 21.51
N ASN A 4 -22.33 -21.35 22.51
CA ASN A 4 -21.05 -21.04 23.14
C ASN A 4 -19.90 -21.50 22.22
N LYS A 5 -19.85 -20.94 21.00
CA LYS A 5 -18.66 -21.08 20.15
C LYS A 5 -17.56 -20.25 20.82
N PRO A 6 -16.42 -20.87 21.17
CA PRO A 6 -15.30 -20.11 21.74
C PRO A 6 -14.97 -18.96 20.82
N TYR A 7 -14.64 -17.82 21.41
CA TYR A 7 -14.19 -16.63 20.67
C TYR A 7 -13.08 -17.06 19.70
N LYS A 8 -13.31 -16.89 18.40
CA LYS A 8 -12.31 -17.28 17.38
C LYS A 8 -10.92 -16.67 17.63
N LEU A 9 -10.87 -15.53 18.31
CA LEU A 9 -9.61 -14.89 18.70
C LEU A 9 -8.86 -15.64 19.81
N LEU A 10 -9.55 -16.46 20.60
CA LEU A 10 -8.95 -17.31 21.63
C LEU A 10 -8.50 -18.67 21.09
N ASP A 11 -8.79 -18.96 19.83
CA ASP A 11 -8.27 -20.12 19.13
C ASP A 11 -6.82 -19.85 18.71
N THR A 12 -5.90 -20.40 19.48
CA THR A 12 -4.45 -20.22 19.28
C THR A 12 -4.01 -20.71 17.90
N GLN A 13 -4.55 -21.82 17.40
CA GLN A 13 -4.18 -22.36 16.11
C GLN A 13 -4.61 -21.41 14.96
N LEU A 14 -5.80 -20.84 15.07
CA LEU A 14 -6.31 -19.88 14.10
C LEU A 14 -5.47 -18.59 14.09
N THR A 15 -5.20 -18.04 15.28
CA THR A 15 -4.42 -16.82 15.41
C THR A 15 -2.97 -17.02 14.96
N GLU A 16 -2.34 -18.13 15.28
CA GLU A 16 -1.00 -18.46 14.78
C GLU A 16 -0.95 -18.61 13.27
N ARG A 17 -1.92 -19.30 12.66
CA ARG A 17 -2.00 -19.42 11.20
C ARG A 17 -2.14 -18.05 10.54
N LEU A 18 -2.98 -17.17 11.09
CA LEU A 18 -3.18 -15.81 10.61
C LEU A 18 -1.89 -15.00 10.70
N LEU A 19 -1.25 -14.96 11.86
CA LEU A 19 -0.01 -14.23 12.10
C LEU A 19 1.13 -14.76 11.23
N ASN A 20 1.23 -16.08 11.03
CA ASN A 20 2.24 -16.67 10.15
C ASN A 20 2.04 -16.26 8.68
N ALA A 21 0.79 -16.24 8.20
CA ALA A 21 0.51 -15.74 6.85
C ALA A 21 0.89 -14.26 6.69
N ILE A 22 0.62 -13.43 7.70
CA ILE A 22 1.01 -12.02 7.72
C ILE A 22 2.54 -11.89 7.75
N ARG A 23 3.27 -12.66 8.56
CA ARG A 23 4.73 -12.70 8.59
C ARG A 23 5.34 -13.09 7.25
N LEU A 24 4.68 -13.93 6.48
CA LEU A 24 5.07 -14.25 5.10
C LEU A 24 4.82 -13.06 4.15
N GLY A 25 4.03 -12.07 4.59
CA GLY A 25 3.69 -10.86 3.86
C GLY A 25 2.52 -11.03 2.92
N SER A 26 1.60 -11.91 3.26
CA SER A 26 0.32 -12.03 2.60
C SER A 26 -0.54 -10.78 2.86
N TYR A 27 -1.41 -10.42 1.91
CA TYR A 27 -2.46 -9.44 2.17
C TYR A 27 -3.38 -9.93 3.29
N ILE A 28 -3.88 -9.02 4.10
CA ILE A 28 -4.74 -9.32 5.27
C ILE A 28 -5.94 -10.19 4.87
N GLU A 29 -6.58 -9.90 3.75
CA GLU A 29 -7.74 -10.67 3.28
C GLU A 29 -7.39 -12.12 3.00
N HIS A 30 -6.28 -12.38 2.31
CA HIS A 30 -5.80 -13.73 2.03
C HIS A 30 -5.35 -14.47 3.30
N ALA A 31 -4.69 -13.75 4.23
CA ALA A 31 -4.31 -14.30 5.52
C ALA A 31 -5.54 -14.72 6.34
N CYS A 32 -6.61 -13.91 6.32
CA CYS A 32 -7.88 -14.22 6.96
C CYS A 32 -8.51 -15.51 6.38
N TYR A 33 -8.64 -15.58 5.07
CA TYR A 33 -9.18 -16.77 4.41
C TYR A 33 -8.35 -18.01 4.69
N TYR A 34 -7.03 -17.92 4.63
CA TYR A 34 -6.12 -19.01 4.99
C TYR A 34 -6.29 -19.49 6.43
N ALA A 35 -6.52 -18.57 7.36
CA ALA A 35 -6.77 -18.88 8.77
C ALA A 35 -8.20 -19.38 9.05
N GLY A 36 -9.12 -19.28 8.08
CA GLY A 36 -10.51 -19.68 8.24
C GLY A 36 -11.41 -18.64 8.91
N ILE A 37 -11.08 -17.35 8.77
CA ILE A 37 -11.93 -16.25 9.20
C ILE A 37 -12.34 -15.36 8.03
N ASN A 38 -13.42 -14.62 8.21
CA ASN A 38 -13.84 -13.60 7.25
C ASN A 38 -13.07 -12.29 7.50
N ALA A 39 -12.73 -11.57 6.44
CA ALA A 39 -12.10 -10.26 6.54
C ALA A 39 -12.93 -9.25 7.36
N SER A 40 -14.26 -9.34 7.34
CA SER A 40 -15.13 -8.52 8.18
C SER A 40 -14.93 -8.77 9.68
N THR A 41 -14.68 -10.03 10.06
CA THR A 41 -14.37 -10.40 11.46
C THR A 41 -13.05 -9.75 11.89
N PHE A 42 -12.04 -9.79 11.05
CA PHE A 42 -10.75 -9.13 11.31
C PHE A 42 -10.90 -7.61 11.45
N ARG A 43 -11.69 -6.96 10.58
CA ARG A 43 -11.97 -5.51 10.67
C ARG A 43 -12.68 -5.17 11.99
N MET A 44 -13.61 -6.00 12.43
CA MET A 44 -14.26 -5.83 13.74
C MET A 44 -13.26 -5.96 14.90
N TRP A 45 -12.33 -6.90 14.84
CA TRP A 45 -11.26 -7.04 15.85
C TRP A 45 -10.37 -5.82 15.89
N ARG A 46 -9.99 -5.28 14.71
CA ARG A 46 -9.23 -4.04 14.60
C ARG A 46 -9.95 -2.87 15.28
N LYS A 47 -11.26 -2.70 15.00
CA LYS A 47 -12.07 -1.63 15.62
C LYS A 47 -12.05 -1.75 17.15
N LYS A 48 -12.27 -2.94 17.70
CA LYS A 48 -12.22 -3.16 19.14
C LYS A 48 -10.83 -2.91 19.73
N ALA A 49 -9.77 -3.23 18.99
CA ALA A 49 -8.41 -2.93 19.40
C ALA A 49 -8.14 -1.44 19.51
N THR A 50 -8.65 -0.62 18.55
CA THR A 50 -8.55 0.85 18.62
C THR A 50 -9.35 1.45 19.76
N GLU A 51 -10.41 0.79 20.20
CA GLU A 51 -11.19 1.14 21.39
C GLU A 51 -10.51 0.69 22.72
N GLY A 52 -9.33 0.05 22.62
CA GLY A 52 -8.55 -0.38 23.79
C GLY A 52 -9.05 -1.67 24.43
N ILE A 53 -9.97 -2.41 23.80
CA ILE A 53 -10.61 -3.59 24.36
C ILE A 53 -9.68 -4.81 24.28
N GLU A 54 -9.39 -5.45 25.41
CA GLU A 54 -8.70 -6.74 25.43
C GLU A 54 -9.67 -7.91 25.12
N PRO A 55 -9.20 -8.99 24.48
CA PRO A 55 -7.81 -9.28 24.05
C PRO A 55 -7.44 -8.71 22.65
N TYR A 56 -8.32 -7.93 22.03
CA TYR A 56 -8.13 -7.43 20.67
C TYR A 56 -6.93 -6.49 20.56
N LYS A 57 -6.70 -5.67 21.62
CA LYS A 57 -5.56 -4.74 21.67
C LYS A 57 -4.23 -5.50 21.62
N SER A 58 -4.06 -6.49 22.49
CA SER A 58 -2.85 -7.32 22.52
C SER A 58 -2.64 -8.07 21.20
N PHE A 59 -3.71 -8.63 20.63
CA PHE A 59 -3.64 -9.28 19.31
C PHE A 59 -3.22 -8.30 18.20
N TRP A 60 -3.70 -7.04 18.25
CA TRP A 60 -3.33 -6.04 17.24
C TRP A 60 -1.84 -5.68 17.29
N VAL A 61 -1.24 -5.65 18.49
CA VAL A 61 0.21 -5.49 18.66
C VAL A 61 0.97 -6.60 17.93
N GLU A 62 0.53 -7.86 18.08
CA GLU A 62 1.15 -9.00 17.39
C GLU A 62 0.97 -8.91 15.85
N VAL A 63 -0.17 -8.43 15.36
CA VAL A 63 -0.39 -8.20 13.93
C VAL A 63 0.59 -7.16 13.40
N THR A 64 0.72 -6.01 14.05
CA THR A 64 1.64 -4.94 13.64
C THR A 64 3.10 -5.42 13.65
N LYS A 65 3.47 -6.23 14.65
CA LYS A 65 4.79 -6.86 14.71
C LYS A 65 5.02 -7.80 13.54
N ALA A 66 4.03 -8.65 13.22
CA ALA A 66 4.12 -9.60 12.11
C ALA A 66 4.26 -8.88 10.75
N GLU A 67 3.56 -7.77 10.53
CA GLU A 67 3.71 -6.94 9.34
C GLU A 67 5.11 -6.32 9.24
N SER A 68 5.61 -5.80 10.37
CA SER A 68 6.96 -5.23 10.44
C SER A 68 8.05 -6.28 10.17
N GLU A 69 7.92 -7.47 10.73
CA GLU A 69 8.83 -8.60 10.48
C GLU A 69 8.84 -9.01 9.00
N ALA A 70 7.69 -8.96 8.33
CA ALA A 70 7.57 -9.25 6.90
C ALA A 70 8.36 -8.23 6.05
N ILE A 71 8.27 -6.94 6.39
CA ILE A 71 8.97 -5.85 5.71
C ILE A 71 10.49 -5.99 5.91
N VAL A 72 10.93 -6.13 7.17
CA VAL A 72 12.36 -6.26 7.50
C VAL A 72 12.99 -7.45 6.79
N ARG A 73 12.30 -8.60 6.76
CA ARG A 73 12.79 -9.79 6.06
C ARG A 73 12.96 -9.57 4.56
N ARG A 74 12.04 -8.83 3.93
CA ARG A 74 12.15 -8.51 2.49
C ARG A 74 13.30 -7.56 2.22
N LEU A 75 13.44 -6.51 3.04
CA LEU A 75 14.55 -5.58 2.94
C LEU A 75 15.89 -6.29 3.10
N GLY A 76 16.01 -7.21 4.07
CA GLY A 76 17.24 -8.01 4.24
C GLY A 76 17.57 -8.90 3.03
N ARG A 77 16.57 -9.39 2.29
CA ARG A 77 16.81 -10.14 1.04
C ARG A 77 17.28 -9.23 -0.09
N ILE A 78 16.74 -8.01 -0.19
CA ILE A 78 17.15 -7.03 -1.19
C ILE A 78 18.58 -6.58 -0.91
N GLU A 79 18.88 -6.26 0.34
CA GLU A 79 20.23 -5.93 0.81
C GLU A 79 21.24 -7.03 0.45
N LYS A 80 20.89 -8.29 0.77
CA LYS A 80 21.75 -9.43 0.42
C LYS A 80 21.98 -9.54 -1.09
N ALA A 81 20.94 -9.34 -1.90
CA ALA A 81 21.06 -9.37 -3.36
C ALA A 81 22.02 -8.28 -3.87
N GLY A 82 22.00 -7.07 -3.25
CA GLY A 82 22.98 -6.00 -3.53
C GLY A 82 24.40 -6.42 -3.20
N GLN A 83 24.64 -6.99 -2.01
CA GLN A 83 25.93 -7.49 -1.58
C GLN A 83 26.46 -8.63 -2.49
N ASP A 84 25.57 -9.46 -3.02
CA ASP A 84 25.88 -10.53 -3.97
C ASP A 84 26.16 -10.02 -5.41
N GLY A 85 26.20 -8.69 -5.61
CA GLY A 85 26.54 -8.04 -6.87
C GLY A 85 25.37 -7.59 -7.74
N ASN A 86 24.14 -7.73 -7.26
CA ASN A 86 22.95 -7.20 -7.96
C ASN A 86 22.70 -5.73 -7.58
N TRP A 87 23.43 -4.81 -8.22
CA TRP A 87 23.33 -3.38 -7.96
C TRP A 87 21.91 -2.81 -8.18
N GLN A 88 21.07 -3.45 -9.01
CA GLN A 88 19.70 -3.05 -9.25
C GLN A 88 18.85 -3.15 -7.97
N ALA A 89 19.19 -4.08 -7.07
CA ALA A 89 18.52 -4.21 -5.78
C ALA A 89 18.74 -2.98 -4.91
N ASP A 90 19.97 -2.50 -4.84
CA ASP A 90 20.33 -1.28 -4.10
C ASP A 90 19.75 -0.03 -4.76
N ALA A 91 19.85 0.08 -6.08
CA ALA A 91 19.26 1.18 -6.85
C ALA A 91 17.75 1.27 -6.60
N TRP A 92 17.03 0.13 -6.60
CA TRP A 92 15.60 0.08 -6.34
C TRP A 92 15.25 0.62 -4.94
N VAL A 93 16.03 0.26 -3.92
CA VAL A 93 15.83 0.78 -2.55
C VAL A 93 16.05 2.28 -2.49
N LEU A 94 17.14 2.76 -3.12
CA LEU A 94 17.47 4.19 -3.15
C LEU A 94 16.40 5.02 -3.88
N GLU A 95 15.93 4.54 -5.03
CA GLU A 95 14.85 5.20 -5.79
C GLU A 95 13.56 5.32 -4.96
N ARG A 96 13.20 4.30 -4.17
CA ARG A 96 11.97 4.26 -3.38
C ARG A 96 12.05 5.00 -2.05
N LYS A 97 13.21 4.93 -1.39
CA LYS A 97 13.41 5.53 -0.08
C LYS A 97 13.77 7.01 -0.16
N TYR A 98 14.47 7.41 -1.22
CA TYR A 98 14.95 8.77 -1.42
C TYR A 98 14.59 9.28 -2.83
N PRO A 99 13.30 9.37 -3.17
CA PRO A 99 12.85 9.72 -4.53
C PRO A 99 13.37 11.07 -4.99
N ASP A 100 13.51 12.05 -4.08
CA ASP A 100 14.00 13.39 -4.41
C ASP A 100 15.45 13.40 -4.91
N LYS A 101 16.27 12.42 -4.46
CA LYS A 101 17.69 12.34 -4.78
C LYS A 101 17.99 11.32 -5.87
N PHE A 102 17.31 10.17 -5.84
CA PHE A 102 17.60 9.01 -6.68
C PHE A 102 16.41 8.56 -7.52
N GLY A 103 15.24 9.23 -7.40
CA GLY A 103 14.07 8.89 -8.20
C GLY A 103 14.33 9.06 -9.69
N ARG A 104 13.75 8.17 -10.50
CA ARG A 104 13.76 8.33 -11.95
C ARG A 104 13.04 9.63 -12.31
N ARG A 105 13.70 10.46 -13.09
CA ARG A 105 13.10 11.66 -13.68
C ARG A 105 12.74 11.32 -15.10
N ASP A 106 11.55 10.80 -15.31
CA ASP A 106 10.99 10.65 -16.65
C ASP A 106 10.59 12.04 -17.12
N ARG A 107 11.41 12.66 -17.98
CA ARG A 107 11.12 13.93 -18.61
C ARG A 107 10.19 13.65 -19.79
N LEU A 108 8.92 13.95 -19.63
CA LEU A 108 7.97 13.94 -20.72
C LEU A 108 8.13 15.28 -21.47
N GLU A 109 8.82 15.26 -22.61
CA GLU A 109 8.87 16.41 -23.52
C GLU A 109 7.65 16.35 -24.43
N LEU A 110 6.64 17.16 -24.13
CA LEU A 110 5.52 17.42 -25.02
C LEU A 110 5.99 18.49 -26.00
N SER A 111 6.45 18.09 -27.18
CA SER A 111 6.77 19.01 -28.28
C SER A 111 5.53 19.17 -29.17
N GLY A 112 4.96 20.37 -29.19
CA GLY A 112 3.89 20.77 -30.07
C GLY A 112 4.34 21.91 -31.00
N ASP A 113 3.51 22.26 -31.98
CA ASP A 113 3.71 23.46 -32.81
C ASP A 113 3.64 24.69 -31.87
N PRO A 114 4.67 25.58 -31.88
CA PRO A 114 4.67 26.79 -31.06
C PRO A 114 3.44 27.68 -31.26
N ASN A 115 2.74 27.53 -32.38
CA ASN A 115 1.58 28.34 -32.75
C ASN A 115 0.24 27.62 -32.62
N ALA A 116 0.23 26.36 -32.15
CA ALA A 116 -0.98 25.60 -31.93
C ALA A 116 -1.07 25.16 -30.45
N PRO A 117 -2.19 25.39 -29.76
CA PRO A 117 -2.37 24.86 -28.39
C PRO A 117 -2.38 23.33 -28.40
N ILE A 118 -1.78 22.74 -27.38
CA ILE A 118 -1.84 21.29 -27.18
C ILE A 118 -3.24 20.94 -26.63
N GLU A 119 -4.06 20.31 -27.46
CA GLU A 119 -5.36 19.77 -27.01
C GLU A 119 -5.14 18.41 -26.34
N ILE A 120 -5.45 18.31 -25.04
CA ILE A 120 -5.42 17.06 -24.31
C ILE A 120 -6.85 16.57 -24.14
N GLU A 121 -7.22 15.53 -24.87
CA GLU A 121 -8.48 14.83 -24.66
C GLU A 121 -8.35 13.80 -23.55
N LEU A 122 -8.96 14.05 -22.39
CA LEU A 122 -9.03 13.10 -21.28
C LEU A 122 -10.31 12.26 -21.44
N ASN A 123 -10.14 11.06 -21.98
CA ASN A 123 -11.23 10.08 -22.04
C ASN A 123 -11.24 9.23 -20.75
N TRP A 124 -12.21 9.47 -19.89
CA TRP A 124 -12.44 8.64 -18.71
C TRP A 124 -13.22 7.39 -19.13
N ALA A 125 -12.78 6.22 -18.69
CA ALA A 125 -13.40 4.93 -19.04
C ALA A 125 -14.89 4.81 -18.64
N ASP A 126 -15.37 5.68 -17.75
CA ASP A 126 -16.73 5.63 -17.20
C ASP A 126 -17.71 6.62 -17.85
N GLY A 127 -17.37 7.21 -19.00
CA GLY A 127 -18.29 8.07 -19.76
C GLY A 127 -18.68 9.39 -19.08
N ALA A 128 -18.02 9.80 -18.02
CA ALA A 128 -18.21 11.10 -17.40
C ALA A 128 -17.66 12.18 -18.32
N LYS A 129 -18.56 12.93 -18.99
CA LYS A 129 -18.22 14.14 -19.71
C LYS A 129 -18.07 15.26 -18.68
N LEU A 130 -16.89 15.84 -18.60
CA LEU A 130 -16.69 17.12 -17.91
C LEU A 130 -17.47 18.20 -18.68
N ASP A 131 -18.45 18.81 -18.00
CA ASP A 131 -19.15 19.97 -18.54
C ASP A 131 -18.15 21.12 -18.78
N ARG A 132 -18.27 21.78 -19.93
CA ARG A 132 -17.32 22.77 -20.46
C ARG A 132 -17.20 24.07 -19.64
N GLU A 133 -17.67 24.11 -18.41
CA GLU A 133 -17.66 25.34 -17.59
C GLU A 133 -16.39 25.49 -16.70
N ASN A 134 -15.47 24.52 -16.74
CA ASN A 134 -14.19 24.59 -16.02
C ASN A 134 -13.00 24.57 -16.99
N GLU A 135 -12.86 25.63 -17.80
CA GLU A 135 -11.63 25.86 -18.54
C GLU A 135 -10.49 26.18 -17.55
N ILE A 136 -9.52 25.28 -17.45
CA ILE A 136 -8.27 25.56 -16.75
C ILE A 136 -7.43 26.48 -17.64
N VAL A 137 -7.51 27.77 -17.41
CA VAL A 137 -6.62 28.75 -18.05
C VAL A 137 -5.25 28.67 -17.38
N ILE A 138 -4.30 28.02 -18.03
CA ILE A 138 -2.89 28.08 -17.64
C ILE A 138 -2.35 29.43 -18.10
N GLN A 139 -2.26 30.42 -17.19
CA GLN A 139 -1.55 31.66 -17.45
C GLN A 139 -0.06 31.37 -17.51
N LYS A 140 0.56 31.64 -18.68
CA LYS A 140 2.01 31.75 -18.79
C LYS A 140 2.46 32.98 -17.98
N ASN A 141 3.24 32.74 -16.92
CA ASN A 141 4.01 33.84 -16.35
C ASN A 141 5.14 34.17 -17.33
N GLU A 142 4.97 35.27 -18.04
CA GLU A 142 6.07 35.94 -18.71
C GLU A 142 6.88 36.62 -17.59
N GLU A 143 8.02 36.04 -17.25
CA GLU A 143 9.04 36.76 -16.49
C GLU A 143 9.69 37.73 -17.49
N GLU A 144 9.38 39.02 -17.31
CA GLU A 144 10.14 40.13 -17.88
C GLU A 144 11.51 40.22 -17.21
N GLU A 145 12.54 40.34 -18.02
CA GLU A 145 13.90 40.87 -17.86
C GLU A 145 14.45 41.13 -16.44
#